data_5ef0717201a8adcc45fc88fb85a5e83c
#
_entry.id   5ef0717201a8adcc45fc88fb85a5e83c
#
_cell.length_a   1.000
_cell.length_b   1.000
_cell.length_c   1.000
_cell.angle_alpha   90.00
_cell.angle_beta   90.00
_cell.angle_gamma   90.00
#
_symmetry.space_group_name_H-M   'P 1'
#
loop_
_entity.id
_entity.type
_entity.pdbx_description
1 polymer ?
#
loop_
_entity_poly.entity_id
_entity_poly.type
_entity_poly.pdbx_seq_one_letter_code
_entity_poly.pdbx_strand_id
1 'polypeptide(L)'
;MVRLQSVWFLLLLGMISLLGGRVSGETQGVKVWWTDYGSAYRLAEKERKPLLVVFEKSDALGQPPQTVRDLNQNPASSLLNPYVLCRIDVSTEIGRDLARQFAAPGVPSVVITDKRLNRVIYRRHGPLSNLDWAVMLVSYRTGERPADRSPQPAEQRTVCYT
;
A
#
# COMPACT_ATOMS: atom_id res chain seq x y z
N MET A 1 -7.60 23.12 67.98
CA MET A 1 -8.64 22.80 66.99
C MET A 1 -8.18 23.28 65.62
N VAL A 2 -7.20 22.61 65.06
CA VAL A 2 -6.75 22.85 63.68
C VAL A 2 -6.17 21.53 63.24
N ARG A 3 -6.65 20.89 62.18
CA ARG A 3 -6.02 19.83 61.34
C ARG A 3 -6.99 18.73 60.89
N LEU A 4 -8.19 19.06 60.48
CA LEU A 4 -9.07 18.04 59.84
C LEU A 4 -9.55 18.43 58.44
N GLN A 5 -9.09 19.56 57.87
CA GLN A 5 -9.53 20.01 56.54
C GLN A 5 -8.53 19.69 55.41
N SER A 6 -7.30 19.25 55.74
CA SER A 6 -6.25 19.02 54.71
C SER A 6 -6.28 17.63 54.08
N VAL A 7 -7.05 16.69 54.61
CA VAL A 7 -7.04 15.30 54.09
C VAL A 7 -8.07 15.11 52.95
N TRP A 8 -9.09 15.94 52.88
CA TRP A 8 -10.11 15.84 51.83
C TRP A 8 -9.68 16.44 50.48
N PHE A 9 -8.72 17.36 50.50
CA PHE A 9 -8.23 17.98 49.27
C PHE A 9 -7.28 17.08 48.46
N LEU A 10 -6.62 16.10 49.09
CA LEU A 10 -5.71 15.16 48.42
C LEU A 10 -6.42 13.96 47.75
N LEU A 11 -7.66 13.67 48.13
CA LEU A 11 -8.48 12.60 47.58
C LEU A 11 -9.22 12.99 46.30
N LEU A 12 -9.38 14.29 46.03
CA LEU A 12 -10.06 14.80 44.84
C LEU A 12 -9.12 14.97 43.62
N LEU A 13 -7.80 14.96 43.82
CA LEU A 13 -6.81 15.10 42.76
C LEU A 13 -6.43 13.77 42.09
N GLY A 14 -6.87 12.64 42.66
CA GLY A 14 -6.50 11.30 42.18
C GLY A 14 -7.41 10.70 41.12
N MET A 15 -8.52 11.34 40.73
CA MET A 15 -9.58 10.72 39.94
C MET A 15 -9.72 11.27 38.51
N ILE A 16 -8.79 12.11 38.04
CA ILE A 16 -8.86 12.72 36.69
C ILE A 16 -7.90 12.05 35.67
N SER A 17 -7.20 11.00 36.05
CA SER A 17 -6.14 10.40 35.17
C SER A 17 -6.60 9.19 34.36
N LEU A 18 -7.88 8.87 34.22
CA LEU A 18 -8.35 7.64 33.54
C LEU A 18 -9.11 7.88 32.22
N LEU A 19 -9.14 9.11 31.69
CA LEU A 19 -9.65 9.36 30.33
C LEU A 19 -8.53 9.78 29.38
N GLY A 20 -7.39 9.09 29.49
CA GLY A 20 -6.37 9.10 28.45
C GLY A 20 -6.86 8.32 27.25
N GLY A 21 -7.81 8.85 26.49
CA GLY A 21 -8.13 8.36 25.18
C GLY A 21 -6.84 8.38 24.38
N ARG A 22 -6.32 7.20 24.03
CA ARG A 22 -5.29 7.07 23.01
C ARG A 22 -5.88 7.59 21.72
N VAL A 23 -5.67 8.86 21.45
CA VAL A 23 -5.73 9.39 20.11
C VAL A 23 -4.54 8.73 19.41
N SER A 24 -4.77 7.57 18.79
CA SER A 24 -3.85 7.03 17.78
C SER A 24 -3.93 8.01 16.62
N GLY A 25 -3.20 9.10 16.73
CA GLY A 25 -2.86 9.94 15.60
C GLY A 25 -2.05 9.04 14.68
N GLU A 26 -2.71 8.51 13.65
CA GLU A 26 -2.05 7.84 12.55
C GLU A 26 -1.17 8.91 11.90
N THR A 27 0.07 8.98 12.36
CA THR A 27 1.10 9.80 11.74
C THR A 27 1.17 9.28 10.30
N GLN A 28 0.69 10.06 9.35
CA GLN A 28 0.91 9.77 7.92
C GLN A 28 2.41 9.83 7.67
N GLY A 29 3.10 8.75 8.03
CA GLY A 29 4.52 8.61 7.83
C GLY A 29 4.81 8.67 6.33
N VAL A 30 5.82 9.43 5.95
CA VAL A 30 6.35 9.44 4.59
C VAL A 30 6.56 8.01 4.13
N LYS A 31 5.94 7.62 3.03
CA LYS A 31 6.06 6.26 2.49
C LYS A 31 7.49 6.05 1.99
N VAL A 32 8.12 5.00 2.47
CA VAL A 32 9.47 4.65 2.06
C VAL A 32 9.42 3.84 0.76
N TRP A 33 9.98 4.40 -0.30
CA TRP A 33 10.17 3.74 -1.58
C TRP A 33 11.59 3.19 -1.67
N TRP A 34 11.70 1.89 -1.80
CA TRP A 34 12.96 1.23 -2.04
C TRP A 34 13.40 1.42 -3.50
N THR A 35 14.67 1.69 -3.71
CA THR A 35 15.27 1.77 -5.06
C THR A 35 16.07 0.52 -5.41
N ASP A 36 16.38 -0.31 -4.42
CA ASP A 36 16.98 -1.63 -4.60
C ASP A 36 15.92 -2.71 -4.49
N TYR A 37 15.71 -3.42 -5.60
CA TYR A 37 14.73 -4.51 -5.68
C TYR A 37 15.02 -5.63 -4.68
N GLY A 38 16.29 -6.02 -4.51
CA GLY A 38 16.66 -7.09 -3.59
C GLY A 38 16.30 -6.79 -2.14
N SER A 39 16.50 -5.55 -1.71
CA SER A 39 16.13 -5.10 -0.36
C SER A 39 14.62 -5.03 -0.18
N ALA A 40 13.90 -4.52 -1.18
CA ALA A 40 12.43 -4.49 -1.19
C ALA A 40 11.85 -5.91 -1.14
N TYR A 41 12.41 -6.84 -1.92
CA TYR A 41 12.00 -8.24 -1.95
C TYR A 41 12.16 -8.89 -0.56
N ARG A 42 13.34 -8.78 0.06
CA ARG A 42 13.59 -9.35 1.40
C ARG A 42 12.66 -8.77 2.46
N LEU A 43 12.35 -7.49 2.38
CA LEU A 43 11.39 -6.87 3.30
C LEU A 43 9.98 -7.41 3.08
N ALA A 44 9.53 -7.50 1.82
CA ALA A 44 8.22 -8.00 1.46
C ALA A 44 8.04 -9.47 1.90
N GLU A 45 9.06 -10.30 1.73
CA GLU A 45 9.11 -11.68 2.20
C GLU A 45 8.97 -11.76 3.74
N LYS A 46 9.78 -10.98 4.46
CA LYS A 46 9.75 -10.90 5.93
C LYS A 46 8.39 -10.47 6.47
N GLU A 47 7.79 -9.45 5.85
CA GLU A 47 6.52 -8.88 6.29
C GLU A 47 5.30 -9.61 5.71
N ARG A 48 5.51 -10.56 4.79
CA ARG A 48 4.46 -11.26 4.04
C ARG A 48 3.48 -10.31 3.37
N LYS A 49 4.03 -9.24 2.81
CA LYS A 49 3.29 -8.21 2.09
C LYS A 49 3.49 -8.34 0.58
N PRO A 50 2.50 -7.98 -0.23
CA PRO A 50 2.70 -7.84 -1.66
C PRO A 50 3.73 -6.72 -1.94
N LEU A 51 4.53 -6.92 -2.99
CA LEU A 51 5.48 -5.94 -3.47
C LEU A 51 4.85 -5.16 -4.62
N LEU A 52 4.74 -3.84 -4.46
CA LEU A 52 4.35 -2.92 -5.51
C LEU A 52 5.60 -2.34 -6.16
N VAL A 53 5.82 -2.66 -7.43
CA VAL A 53 6.98 -2.19 -8.19
C VAL A 53 6.52 -1.18 -9.25
N VAL A 54 7.12 -0.01 -9.25
CA VAL A 54 6.92 1.01 -10.27
C VAL A 54 8.20 1.12 -11.09
N PHE A 55 8.09 0.85 -12.39
CA PHE A 55 9.16 1.05 -13.36
C PHE A 55 8.97 2.40 -14.01
N GLU A 56 9.97 3.25 -13.92
CA GLU A 56 9.91 4.60 -14.44
C GLU A 56 11.30 5.09 -14.81
N LYS A 57 11.36 6.17 -15.56
CA LYS A 57 12.62 6.83 -15.92
C LYS A 57 12.80 8.05 -15.02
N SER A 58 13.92 8.12 -14.30
CA SER A 58 14.29 9.32 -13.56
C SER A 58 14.45 10.50 -14.51
N ASP A 59 14.12 11.70 -14.04
CA ASP A 59 14.41 12.93 -14.78
C ASP A 59 15.92 13.19 -14.84
N ALA A 60 16.33 14.18 -15.64
CA ALA A 60 17.74 14.55 -15.82
C ALA A 60 18.42 15.00 -14.50
N LEU A 61 17.65 15.32 -13.47
CA LEU A 61 18.12 15.72 -12.14
C LEU A 61 18.15 14.55 -11.15
N GLY A 62 17.80 13.33 -11.58
CA GLY A 62 17.73 12.15 -10.72
C GLY A 62 16.56 12.20 -9.72
N GLN A 63 15.63 13.15 -9.88
CA GLN A 63 14.49 13.23 -8.98
C GLN A 63 13.46 12.12 -9.26
N PRO A 64 12.72 11.69 -8.23
CA PRO A 64 11.63 10.74 -8.45
C PRO A 64 10.64 11.32 -9.46
N PRO A 65 10.24 10.53 -10.44
CA PRO A 65 9.19 10.91 -11.36
C PRO A 65 7.92 11.35 -10.65
N GLN A 66 7.13 12.13 -11.35
CA GLN A 66 5.92 12.76 -10.83
C GLN A 66 4.95 11.72 -10.22
N THR A 67 4.84 10.55 -10.85
CA THR A 67 3.97 9.45 -10.41
C THR A 67 4.17 9.08 -8.93
N VAL A 68 5.42 8.92 -8.49
CA VAL A 68 5.72 8.54 -7.09
C VAL A 68 5.50 9.72 -6.14
N ARG A 69 5.84 10.93 -6.59
CA ARG A 69 5.57 12.16 -5.81
C ARG A 69 4.08 12.34 -5.58
N ASP A 70 3.28 12.19 -6.63
CA ASP A 70 1.83 12.34 -6.57
C ASP A 70 1.20 11.30 -5.65
N LEU A 71 1.66 10.04 -5.71
CA LEU A 71 1.17 8.99 -4.82
C LEU A 71 1.45 9.27 -3.34
N ASN A 72 2.62 9.83 -3.02
CA ASN A 72 2.97 10.18 -1.64
C ASN A 72 2.19 11.39 -1.10
N GLN A 73 1.79 12.30 -1.97
CA GLN A 73 1.06 13.52 -1.62
C GLN A 73 -0.47 13.33 -1.70
N ASN A 74 -0.93 12.23 -2.28
CA ASN A 74 -2.35 11.96 -2.45
C ASN A 74 -3.00 11.60 -1.10
N PRO A 75 -4.22 12.08 -0.80
CA PRO A 75 -5.03 11.60 0.34
C PRO A 75 -5.17 10.08 0.38
N ALA A 76 -5.10 9.42 -0.78
CA ALA A 76 -5.11 7.96 -0.90
C ALA A 76 -3.76 7.29 -0.55
N SER A 77 -2.75 8.02 -0.06
CA SER A 77 -1.45 7.44 0.31
C SER A 77 -1.56 6.34 1.38
N SER A 78 -2.61 6.37 2.20
CA SER A 78 -2.93 5.29 3.15
C SER A 78 -3.19 3.93 2.46
N LEU A 79 -3.66 3.93 1.21
CA LEU A 79 -3.85 2.71 0.41
C LEU A 79 -2.54 2.00 0.07
N LEU A 80 -1.40 2.67 0.22
CA LEU A 80 -0.08 2.08 0.02
C LEU A 80 0.41 1.27 1.23
N ASN A 81 -0.21 1.41 2.42
CA ASN A 81 0.21 0.74 3.65
C ASN A 81 0.31 -0.80 3.56
N PRO A 82 -0.58 -1.50 2.84
CA PRO A 82 -0.48 -2.95 2.71
C PRO A 82 0.72 -3.45 1.89
N TYR A 83 1.42 -2.56 1.19
CA TYR A 83 2.47 -2.92 0.25
C TYR A 83 3.86 -2.58 0.77
N VAL A 84 4.85 -3.35 0.35
CA VAL A 84 6.22 -2.86 0.27
C VAL A 84 6.37 -2.16 -1.08
N LEU A 85 6.94 -0.94 -1.06
CA LEU A 85 6.99 -0.06 -2.22
C LEU A 85 8.39 -0.09 -2.81
N CYS A 86 8.49 -0.39 -4.10
CA CYS A 86 9.75 -0.40 -4.83
C CYS A 86 9.65 0.44 -6.09
N ARG A 87 10.66 1.26 -6.35
CA ARG A 87 10.80 2.07 -7.54
C ARG A 87 12.06 1.67 -8.29
N ILE A 88 11.94 1.35 -9.54
CA ILE A 88 13.04 0.92 -10.40
C ILE A 88 13.25 1.93 -11.52
N ASP A 89 14.44 2.48 -11.58
CA ASP A 89 14.85 3.39 -12.67
C ASP A 89 15.33 2.58 -13.88
N VAL A 90 14.56 2.60 -14.96
CA VAL A 90 14.89 1.91 -16.20
C VAL A 90 15.93 2.64 -17.05
N SER A 91 16.44 3.81 -16.63
CA SER A 91 17.60 4.41 -17.29
C SER A 91 18.88 3.62 -17.02
N THR A 92 18.92 2.86 -15.92
CA THR A 92 20.01 1.96 -15.55
C THR A 92 19.92 0.62 -16.29
N GLU A 93 21.05 -0.08 -16.45
CA GLU A 93 21.07 -1.41 -17.04
C GLU A 93 20.30 -2.43 -16.20
N ILE A 94 20.56 -2.44 -14.88
CA ILE A 94 19.86 -3.32 -13.92
C ILE A 94 18.35 -3.08 -13.97
N GLY A 95 17.92 -1.80 -14.01
CA GLY A 95 16.50 -1.47 -14.07
C GLY A 95 15.83 -1.95 -15.36
N ARG A 96 16.52 -1.87 -16.51
CA ARG A 96 16.02 -2.43 -17.78
C ARG A 96 15.91 -3.94 -17.74
N ASP A 97 16.87 -4.61 -17.12
CA ASP A 97 16.85 -6.08 -17.00
C ASP A 97 15.70 -6.54 -16.12
N LEU A 98 15.50 -5.89 -15.00
CA LEU A 98 14.35 -6.14 -14.14
C LEU A 98 13.03 -5.88 -14.87
N ALA A 99 12.92 -4.77 -15.60
CA ALA A 99 11.71 -4.47 -16.38
C ALA A 99 11.40 -5.58 -17.40
N ARG A 100 12.43 -6.12 -18.06
CA ARG A 100 12.27 -7.27 -18.98
C ARG A 100 11.79 -8.52 -18.25
N GLN A 101 12.39 -8.86 -17.09
CA GLN A 101 11.98 -10.01 -16.28
C GLN A 101 10.52 -9.91 -15.82
N PHE A 102 10.08 -8.72 -15.49
CA PHE A 102 8.69 -8.45 -15.11
C PHE A 102 7.75 -8.30 -16.32
N ALA A 103 8.25 -8.46 -17.53
CA ALA A 103 7.52 -8.18 -18.77
C ALA A 103 6.85 -6.80 -18.74
N ALA A 104 7.61 -5.78 -18.31
CA ALA A 104 7.21 -4.38 -18.20
C ALA A 104 8.03 -3.50 -19.17
N PRO A 105 7.88 -3.68 -20.51
CA PRO A 105 8.77 -3.07 -21.50
C PRO A 105 8.57 -1.57 -21.68
N GLY A 106 7.44 -1.03 -21.21
CA GLY A 106 7.12 0.40 -21.32
C GLY A 106 7.21 1.13 -19.99
N VAL A 107 7.38 2.44 -20.03
CA VAL A 107 7.36 3.31 -18.84
C VAL A 107 6.34 4.42 -19.00
N PRO A 108 5.64 4.79 -17.92
CA PRO A 108 5.64 4.11 -16.63
C PRO A 108 4.97 2.74 -16.68
N SER A 109 5.42 1.80 -15.84
CA SER A 109 4.77 0.50 -15.67
C SER A 109 4.64 0.17 -14.20
N VAL A 110 3.53 -0.47 -13.84
CA VAL A 110 3.22 -0.88 -12.47
C VAL A 110 3.02 -2.38 -12.42
N VAL A 111 3.63 -3.01 -11.44
CA VAL A 111 3.54 -4.45 -11.21
C VAL A 111 3.25 -4.69 -9.72
N ILE A 112 2.36 -5.63 -9.42
CA ILE A 112 2.15 -6.12 -8.06
C ILE A 112 2.39 -7.62 -8.04
N THR A 113 3.19 -8.07 -7.06
CA THR A 113 3.39 -9.49 -6.79
C THR A 113 2.39 -9.99 -5.76
N ASP A 114 2.19 -11.31 -5.70
CA ASP A 114 1.49 -11.90 -4.59
C ASP A 114 2.29 -11.76 -3.27
N LYS A 115 1.64 -11.99 -2.13
CA LYS A 115 2.27 -11.92 -0.80
C LYS A 115 3.35 -12.97 -0.55
N ARG A 116 3.46 -13.98 -1.41
CA ARG A 116 4.51 -15.02 -1.39
C ARG A 116 5.65 -14.71 -2.35
N LEU A 117 5.52 -13.63 -3.12
CA LEU A 117 6.49 -13.18 -4.14
C LEU A 117 6.75 -14.20 -5.26
N ASN A 118 5.85 -15.16 -5.43
CA ASN A 118 6.00 -16.24 -6.40
C ASN A 118 5.51 -15.88 -7.79
N ARG A 119 4.61 -14.89 -7.89
CA ARG A 119 3.99 -14.52 -9.17
C ARG A 119 3.53 -13.07 -9.21
N VAL A 120 3.46 -12.54 -10.40
CA VAL A 120 2.83 -11.25 -10.69
C VAL A 120 1.32 -11.44 -10.73
N ILE A 121 0.59 -10.70 -9.90
CA ILE A 121 -0.88 -10.72 -9.83
C ILE A 121 -1.52 -9.54 -10.55
N TYR A 122 -0.78 -8.46 -10.77
CA TYR A 122 -1.20 -7.31 -11.54
C TYR A 122 -0.05 -6.74 -12.35
N ARG A 123 -0.36 -6.27 -13.56
CA ARG A 123 0.57 -5.54 -14.43
C ARG A 123 -0.20 -4.54 -15.28
N ARG A 124 0.31 -3.32 -15.36
CA ARG A 124 -0.21 -2.28 -16.23
C ARG A 124 0.92 -1.44 -16.81
N HIS A 125 0.78 -1.05 -18.06
CA HIS A 125 1.68 -0.14 -18.76
C HIS A 125 0.97 1.19 -19.00
N GLY A 126 1.74 2.26 -19.02
CA GLY A 126 1.25 3.62 -19.24
C GLY A 126 0.78 4.32 -17.96
N PRO A 127 0.43 5.59 -18.07
CA PRO A 127 -0.01 6.39 -16.93
C PRO A 127 -1.31 5.85 -16.36
N LEU A 128 -1.44 5.94 -15.04
CA LEU A 128 -2.65 5.59 -14.30
C LEU A 128 -3.30 6.87 -13.79
N SER A 129 -4.62 6.97 -13.91
CA SER A 129 -5.37 8.03 -13.24
C SER A 129 -5.41 7.78 -11.72
N ASN A 130 -5.74 8.81 -10.93
CA ASN A 130 -5.92 8.65 -9.48
C ASN A 130 -6.96 7.59 -9.12
N LEU A 131 -8.02 7.48 -9.93
CA LEU A 131 -9.05 6.47 -9.74
C LEU A 131 -8.51 5.05 -10.03
N ASP A 132 -7.75 4.88 -11.13
CA ASP A 132 -7.12 3.59 -11.46
C ASP A 132 -6.17 3.14 -10.35
N TRP A 133 -5.37 4.07 -9.80
CA TRP A 133 -4.51 3.81 -8.66
C TRP A 133 -5.30 3.33 -7.44
N ALA A 134 -6.35 4.05 -7.05
CA ALA A 134 -7.18 3.69 -5.91
C ALA A 134 -7.83 2.31 -6.09
N VAL A 135 -8.45 2.07 -7.25
CA VAL A 135 -9.10 0.78 -7.56
C VAL A 135 -8.10 -0.37 -7.51
N MET A 136 -6.93 -0.21 -8.13
CA MET A 136 -5.88 -1.20 -8.13
C MET A 136 -5.39 -1.50 -6.70
N LEU A 137 -5.02 -0.46 -5.94
CA LEU A 137 -4.49 -0.62 -4.60
C LEU A 137 -5.49 -1.29 -3.65
N VAL A 138 -6.78 -0.98 -3.76
CA VAL A 138 -7.82 -1.65 -2.97
C VAL A 138 -7.99 -3.10 -3.40
N SER A 139 -8.00 -3.37 -4.71
CA SER A 139 -8.27 -4.70 -5.26
C SER A 139 -7.19 -5.73 -4.92
N TYR A 140 -5.92 -5.31 -4.87
CA TYR A 140 -4.78 -6.22 -4.67
C TYR A 140 -4.13 -6.11 -3.29
N ARG A 141 -4.76 -5.40 -2.34
CA ARG A 141 -4.21 -5.13 -0.99
C ARG A 141 -3.85 -6.37 -0.19
N THR A 142 -4.52 -7.50 -0.45
CA THR A 142 -4.28 -8.78 0.23
C THR A 142 -3.11 -9.56 -0.36
N GLY A 143 -2.52 -9.10 -1.46
CA GLY A 143 -1.52 -9.86 -2.21
C GLY A 143 -2.10 -11.10 -2.88
N GLU A 144 -3.37 -11.06 -3.24
CA GLU A 144 -4.07 -12.12 -3.95
C GLU A 144 -4.78 -11.52 -5.17
N ARG A 145 -4.90 -12.30 -6.24
CA ARG A 145 -5.69 -11.87 -7.39
C ARG A 145 -7.15 -11.80 -6.96
N PRO A 146 -7.87 -10.71 -7.24
CA PRO A 146 -9.31 -10.68 -7.03
C PRO A 146 -9.95 -11.89 -7.71
N ALA A 147 -10.85 -12.57 -7.00
CA ALA A 147 -11.63 -13.64 -7.63
C ALA A 147 -12.33 -13.07 -8.85
N ASP A 148 -12.17 -13.74 -9.98
CA ASP A 148 -12.87 -13.38 -11.20
C ASP A 148 -14.37 -13.42 -10.86
N ARG A 149 -15.00 -12.25 -10.79
CA ARG A 149 -16.45 -12.13 -10.71
C ARG A 149 -17.01 -12.38 -12.12
N SER A 150 -16.72 -13.52 -12.68
CA SER A 150 -17.54 -14.02 -13.77
C SER A 150 -18.97 -14.05 -13.24
N PRO A 151 -19.94 -13.42 -13.91
CA PRO A 151 -21.33 -13.56 -13.52
C PRO A 151 -21.60 -15.06 -13.47
N GLN A 152 -21.83 -15.59 -12.28
CA GLN A 152 -22.32 -16.96 -12.16
C GLN A 152 -23.57 -17.00 -13.04
N PRO A 153 -23.64 -17.92 -14.04
CA PRO A 153 -24.86 -18.04 -14.84
C PRO A 153 -26.01 -18.19 -13.85
N ALA A 154 -26.96 -17.28 -13.95
CA ALA A 154 -28.15 -17.34 -13.10
C ALA A 154 -28.68 -18.77 -13.21
N GLU A 155 -28.63 -19.50 -12.10
CA GLU A 155 -29.18 -20.84 -11.99
C GLU A 155 -30.63 -20.76 -12.49
N GLN A 156 -30.86 -21.23 -13.72
CA GLN A 156 -32.18 -21.25 -14.32
C GLN A 156 -33.00 -22.18 -13.42
N ARG A 157 -33.73 -21.57 -12.49
CA ARG A 157 -34.77 -22.30 -11.77
C ARG A 157 -35.79 -22.77 -12.81
N THR A 158 -35.67 -24.02 -13.19
CA THR A 158 -36.68 -24.73 -13.97
C THR A 158 -37.92 -24.77 -13.11
N VAL A 159 -38.86 -23.86 -13.37
CA VAL A 159 -40.15 -23.91 -12.72
C VAL A 159 -40.91 -25.02 -13.46
N CYS A 160 -40.97 -26.19 -12.84
CA CYS A 160 -41.86 -27.26 -13.29
C CYS A 160 -43.30 -26.82 -12.99
N TYR A 161 -44.02 -26.46 -14.03
CA TYR A 161 -45.49 -26.38 -13.95
C TYR A 161 -46.04 -27.80 -14.00
N THR A 162 -46.66 -28.23 -12.92
CA THR A 162 -47.57 -29.37 -12.84
C THR A 162 -49.00 -28.89 -13.10
#